data_fef1df416fd1c80e9ae4d3366a0cce56
#
_entry.id   fef1df416fd1c80e9ae4d3366a0cce56
#
_cell.length_a   1.000
_cell.length_b   1.000
_cell.length_c   1.000
_cell.angle_alpha   90.00
_cell.angle_beta   90.00
_cell.angle_gamma   90.00
#
_symmetry.space_group_name_H-M   'P 1'
#
loop_
_entity.id
_entity.type
_entity.pdbx_description
1 polymer ?
#
loop_
_entity_poly.entity_id
_entity_poly.type
_entity_poly.pdbx_seq_one_letter_code
_entity_poly.pdbx_strand_id
1 'polypeptide(L)'
;MPCGKCYYCKKGLYHLCDDENGFLEGGFAEYMLLPKNALIHKVSKDIPAVEAALCEPLSCSAYAVNQTGMGMEDTVVISGLGAIGMGMLQFAFLRNPKRVIGIDTNDALCEIAKKLGAAEVLNPMKEYVTKRIMELTDGVGCEIYMEATGNPASA
;
A
#
# COMPACT_ATOMS: atom_id res chain seq x y z
N MET A 1 -5.07 -20.87 -2.75
CA MET A 1 -4.80 -21.27 -1.34
C MET A 1 -3.46 -22.00 -1.28
N PRO A 2 -2.63 -21.81 -0.24
CA PRO A 2 -1.32 -22.47 -0.17
C PRO A 2 -1.45 -23.98 0.02
N CYS A 3 -0.66 -24.77 -0.72
CA CYS A 3 -0.67 -26.23 -0.59
C CYS A 3 0.10 -26.74 0.65
N GLY A 4 0.91 -25.91 1.29
CA GLY A 4 1.75 -26.23 2.45
C GLY A 4 2.98 -27.09 2.16
N LYS A 5 3.15 -27.65 0.96
CA LYS A 5 4.19 -28.66 0.64
C LYS A 5 5.21 -28.22 -0.42
N CYS A 6 4.88 -27.28 -1.33
CA CYS A 6 5.80 -26.80 -2.35
C CYS A 6 6.94 -25.94 -1.77
N TYR A 7 7.94 -25.64 -2.58
CA TYR A 7 9.08 -24.82 -2.18
C TYR A 7 8.66 -23.47 -1.62
N TYR A 8 7.75 -22.78 -2.29
CA TYR A 8 7.29 -21.45 -1.89
C TYR A 8 6.52 -21.48 -0.57
N CYS A 9 5.62 -22.45 -0.38
CA CYS A 9 4.89 -22.59 0.88
C CYS A 9 5.82 -22.86 2.07
N LYS A 10 6.86 -23.68 1.89
CA LYS A 10 7.88 -23.95 2.93
C LYS A 10 8.70 -22.72 3.30
N LYS A 11 8.79 -21.73 2.40
CA LYS A 11 9.45 -20.43 2.61
C LYS A 11 8.49 -19.33 3.11
N GLY A 12 7.20 -19.62 3.30
CA GLY A 12 6.19 -18.63 3.67
C GLY A 12 5.74 -17.73 2.53
N LEU A 13 6.19 -17.99 1.31
CA LEU A 13 5.83 -17.22 0.11
C LEU A 13 4.55 -17.78 -0.52
N TYR A 14 3.47 -17.73 0.23
CA TYR A 14 2.20 -18.40 -0.12
C TYR A 14 1.58 -17.90 -1.43
N HIS A 15 1.79 -16.64 -1.77
CA HIS A 15 1.31 -16.02 -3.02
C HIS A 15 2.01 -16.58 -4.29
N LEU A 16 3.14 -17.28 -4.14
CA LEU A 16 3.86 -17.95 -5.22
C LEU A 16 3.61 -19.46 -5.23
N CYS A 17 2.57 -19.95 -4.56
CA CYS A 17 2.29 -21.39 -4.49
C CYS A 17 2.02 -21.95 -5.90
N ASP A 18 2.71 -23.04 -6.25
CA ASP A 18 2.61 -23.72 -7.56
C ASP A 18 1.35 -24.56 -7.72
N ASP A 19 0.62 -24.80 -6.63
CA ASP A 19 -0.54 -25.69 -6.62
C ASP A 19 -1.81 -24.90 -6.96
N GLU A 20 -2.53 -25.35 -7.97
CA GLU A 20 -3.80 -24.75 -8.45
C GLU A 20 -4.98 -25.03 -7.48
N ASN A 21 -4.78 -24.91 -6.18
CA ASN A 21 -5.83 -25.13 -5.17
C ASN A 21 -6.95 -24.04 -5.20
N GLY A 22 -6.92 -23.17 -6.21
CA GLY A 22 -7.91 -22.13 -6.43
C GLY A 22 -7.87 -21.00 -5.41
N PHE A 23 -8.67 -19.99 -5.68
CA PHE A 23 -8.93 -18.87 -4.77
C PHE A 23 -10.18 -19.19 -3.93
N LEU A 24 -10.28 -18.56 -2.77
CA LEU A 24 -11.53 -18.46 -2.04
C LEU A 24 -12.42 -17.44 -2.75
N GLU A 25 -13.52 -17.90 -3.32
CA GLU A 25 -14.49 -17.05 -3.99
C GLU A 25 -15.73 -16.86 -3.12
N GLY A 26 -16.57 -15.86 -3.43
CA GLY A 26 -17.88 -15.69 -2.81
C GLY A 26 -17.87 -14.85 -1.54
N GLY A 27 -16.91 -13.92 -1.36
CA GLY A 27 -16.87 -13.02 -0.21
C GLY A 27 -18.04 -12.02 -0.12
N PHE A 28 -18.74 -11.74 -1.24
CA PHE A 28 -19.96 -10.95 -1.27
C PHE A 28 -21.19 -11.85 -1.09
N ALA A 29 -21.31 -12.50 0.06
CA ALA A 29 -22.36 -13.45 0.37
C ALA A 29 -22.68 -13.47 1.87
N GLU A 30 -23.90 -13.86 2.23
CA GLU A 30 -24.28 -14.07 3.64
C GLU A 30 -23.56 -15.28 4.26
N TYR A 31 -23.21 -16.27 3.43
CA TYR A 31 -22.48 -17.47 3.82
C TYR A 31 -21.40 -17.80 2.82
N MET A 32 -20.25 -18.24 3.32
CA MET A 32 -19.11 -18.64 2.51
C MET A 32 -18.59 -19.99 3.00
N LEU A 33 -18.38 -20.94 2.09
CA LEU A 33 -17.74 -22.20 2.42
C LEU A 33 -16.23 -22.01 2.54
N LEU A 34 -15.70 -22.26 3.74
CA LEU A 34 -14.27 -22.23 3.99
C LEU A 34 -13.72 -23.66 3.95
N PRO A 35 -12.83 -24.00 3.02
CA PRO A 35 -12.22 -25.32 2.97
C PRO A 35 -11.26 -25.55 4.14
N LYS A 36 -10.98 -26.81 4.46
CA LYS A 36 -10.18 -27.20 5.62
C LYS A 36 -8.79 -26.57 5.69
N ASN A 37 -8.20 -26.25 4.54
CA ASN A 37 -6.87 -25.64 4.41
C ASN A 37 -6.90 -24.11 4.22
N ALA A 38 -8.05 -23.47 4.42
CA ALA A 38 -8.12 -22.01 4.37
C ALA A 38 -7.29 -21.39 5.50
N LEU A 39 -6.52 -20.37 5.16
CA LEU A 39 -5.85 -19.54 6.16
C LEU A 39 -6.86 -18.53 6.72
N ILE A 40 -7.20 -18.71 7.97
CA ILE A 40 -8.22 -17.90 8.64
C ILE A 40 -7.58 -17.23 9.84
N HIS A 41 -7.76 -15.92 9.96
CA HIS A 41 -7.32 -15.12 11.08
C HIS A 41 -8.53 -14.51 11.78
N LYS A 42 -8.61 -14.70 13.09
CA LYS A 42 -9.67 -14.12 13.90
C LYS A 42 -9.35 -12.66 14.19
N VAL A 43 -10.28 -11.78 13.86
CA VAL A 43 -10.23 -10.36 14.22
C VAL A 43 -11.03 -10.15 15.50
N SER A 44 -10.62 -9.20 16.38
CA SER A 44 -11.38 -8.85 17.57
C SER A 44 -12.78 -8.37 17.20
N LYS A 45 -13.78 -8.77 17.97
CA LYS A 45 -15.17 -8.31 17.82
C LYS A 45 -15.36 -6.83 18.18
N ASP A 46 -14.40 -6.24 18.86
CA ASP A 46 -14.40 -4.82 19.23
C ASP A 46 -14.04 -3.91 18.04
N ILE A 47 -13.48 -4.48 16.98
CA ILE A 47 -13.17 -3.75 15.74
C ILE A 47 -14.41 -3.75 14.86
N PRO A 48 -14.92 -2.57 14.45
CA PRO A 48 -16.04 -2.49 13.51
C PRO A 48 -15.73 -3.24 12.20
N ALA A 49 -16.71 -3.91 11.62
CA ALA A 49 -16.52 -4.71 10.40
C ALA A 49 -15.98 -3.89 9.23
N VAL A 50 -16.37 -2.60 9.12
CA VAL A 50 -15.88 -1.68 8.09
C VAL A 50 -14.39 -1.39 8.24
N GLU A 51 -13.87 -1.34 9.46
CA GLU A 51 -12.44 -1.18 9.73
C GLU A 51 -11.69 -2.50 9.52
N ALA A 52 -12.26 -3.61 9.97
CA ALA A 52 -11.68 -4.94 9.75
C ALA A 52 -11.53 -5.28 8.26
N ALA A 53 -12.43 -4.79 7.40
CA ALA A 53 -12.35 -4.96 5.96
C ALA A 53 -11.09 -4.32 5.32
N LEU A 54 -10.45 -3.37 6.01
CA LEU A 54 -9.20 -2.75 5.55
C LEU A 54 -7.96 -3.64 5.77
N CYS A 55 -8.07 -4.74 6.51
CA CYS A 55 -6.92 -5.61 6.79
C CYS A 55 -6.22 -6.10 5.51
N GLU A 56 -6.99 -6.49 4.48
CA GLU A 56 -6.43 -6.98 3.23
C GLU A 56 -5.71 -5.87 2.44
N PRO A 57 -6.33 -4.73 2.07
CA PRO A 57 -5.65 -3.69 1.31
C PRO A 57 -4.48 -3.06 2.09
N LEU A 58 -4.60 -2.91 3.41
CA LEU A 58 -3.51 -2.41 4.24
C LEU A 58 -2.34 -3.40 4.32
N SER A 59 -2.58 -4.71 4.22
CA SER A 59 -1.49 -5.70 4.15
C SER A 59 -0.62 -5.52 2.90
N CYS A 60 -1.23 -5.18 1.76
CA CYS A 60 -0.52 -4.83 0.53
C CYS A 60 0.35 -3.58 0.73
N SER A 61 -0.21 -2.55 1.36
CA SER A 61 0.51 -1.30 1.66
C SER A 61 1.69 -1.54 2.61
N ALA A 62 1.49 -2.31 3.68
CA ALA A 62 2.53 -2.66 4.64
C ALA A 62 3.65 -3.48 3.98
N TYR A 63 3.29 -4.45 3.15
CA TYR A 63 4.25 -5.26 2.40
C TYR A 63 5.09 -4.39 1.46
N ALA A 64 4.46 -3.52 0.67
CA ALA A 64 5.15 -2.62 -0.24
C ALA A 64 6.17 -1.75 0.49
N VAL A 65 5.76 -1.10 1.59
CA VAL A 65 6.66 -0.29 2.42
C VAL A 65 7.82 -1.11 2.99
N ASN A 66 7.56 -2.34 3.45
CA ASN A 66 8.61 -3.22 3.98
C ASN A 66 9.65 -3.61 2.92
N GLN A 67 9.25 -3.73 1.65
CA GLN A 67 10.17 -4.07 0.56
C GLN A 67 11.12 -2.94 0.17
N THR A 68 10.79 -1.68 0.47
CA THR A 68 11.64 -0.53 0.11
C THR A 68 12.91 -0.43 0.95
N GLY A 69 12.90 -0.96 2.15
CA GLY A 69 14.01 -0.78 3.10
C GLY A 69 14.20 0.67 3.58
N MET A 70 13.18 1.55 3.42
CA MET A 70 13.27 2.98 3.75
C MET A 70 13.75 3.25 5.17
N GLY A 71 14.49 4.33 5.32
CA GLY A 71 15.04 4.82 6.58
C GLY A 71 14.93 6.34 6.76
N MET A 72 15.56 6.87 7.80
CA MET A 72 15.41 8.26 8.26
C MET A 72 15.95 9.32 7.28
N GLU A 73 16.85 8.97 6.37
CA GLU A 73 17.43 9.92 5.41
C GLU A 73 16.63 10.01 4.10
N ASP A 74 15.67 9.10 3.89
CA ASP A 74 15.00 8.96 2.61
C ASP A 74 13.87 9.99 2.42
N THR A 75 13.82 10.54 1.21
CA THR A 75 12.66 11.21 0.66
C THR A 75 11.82 10.18 -0.07
N VAL A 76 10.58 10.02 0.34
CA VAL A 76 9.63 9.05 -0.21
C VAL A 76 8.57 9.78 -1.01
N VAL A 77 8.33 9.35 -2.24
CA VAL A 77 7.23 9.82 -3.09
C VAL A 77 6.22 8.69 -3.25
N ILE A 78 4.95 8.99 -3.01
CA ILE A 78 3.83 8.05 -3.21
C ILE A 78 2.89 8.64 -4.24
N SER A 79 2.80 7.98 -5.39
CA SER A 79 1.91 8.36 -6.50
C SER A 79 0.63 7.54 -6.47
N GLY A 80 -0.51 8.23 -6.36
CA GLY A 80 -1.81 7.64 -6.09
C GLY A 80 -2.12 7.54 -4.60
N LEU A 81 -3.08 8.35 -4.13
CA LEU A 81 -3.50 8.44 -2.73
C LEU A 81 -4.87 7.77 -2.48
N GLY A 82 -5.20 6.73 -3.28
CA GLY A 82 -6.31 5.83 -3.01
C GLY A 82 -6.08 5.00 -1.75
N ALA A 83 -6.90 3.96 -1.52
CA ALA A 83 -6.81 3.13 -0.31
C ALA A 83 -5.41 2.54 -0.08
N ILE A 84 -4.75 2.05 -1.13
CA ILE A 84 -3.40 1.48 -1.05
C ILE A 84 -2.36 2.55 -0.77
N GLY A 85 -2.34 3.64 -1.56
CA GLY A 85 -1.35 4.71 -1.39
C GLY A 85 -1.50 5.44 -0.05
N MET A 86 -2.72 5.65 0.42
CA MET A 86 -2.98 6.21 1.75
C MET A 86 -2.50 5.29 2.88
N GLY A 87 -2.64 3.97 2.68
CA GLY A 87 -2.03 2.97 3.56
C GLY A 87 -0.50 3.03 3.53
N MET A 88 0.11 3.09 2.33
CA MET A 88 1.56 3.23 2.18
C MET A 88 2.09 4.49 2.90
N LEU A 89 1.38 5.61 2.79
CA LEU A 89 1.73 6.87 3.46
C LEU A 89 1.78 6.69 4.99
N GLN A 90 0.79 6.05 5.57
CA GLN A 90 0.75 5.80 7.02
C GLN A 90 1.84 4.81 7.47
N PHE A 91 2.06 3.73 6.71
CA PHE A 91 3.14 2.78 7.03
C PHE A 91 4.54 3.38 6.81
N ALA A 92 4.70 4.30 5.84
CA ALA A 92 5.95 5.03 5.66
C ALA A 92 6.30 5.85 6.92
N PHE A 93 5.35 6.53 7.54
CA PHE A 93 5.60 7.26 8.78
C PHE A 93 6.10 6.36 9.93
N LEU A 94 5.71 5.10 9.98
CA LEU A 94 6.24 4.15 10.97
C LEU A 94 7.72 3.81 10.74
N ARG A 95 8.27 4.11 9.56
CA ARG A 95 9.69 3.98 9.23
C ARG A 95 10.47 5.27 9.47
N ASN A 96 9.77 6.36 9.78
CA ASN A 96 10.33 7.67 10.08
C ASN A 96 11.27 8.21 8.98
N PRO A 97 10.85 8.27 7.69
CA PRO A 97 11.68 8.83 6.63
C PRO A 97 11.86 10.34 6.83
N LYS A 98 12.84 10.91 6.14
CA LYS A 98 13.11 12.35 6.15
C LYS A 98 11.89 13.16 5.75
N ARG A 99 11.18 12.72 4.71
CA ARG A 99 9.91 13.30 4.26
C ARG A 99 9.09 12.33 3.43
N VAL A 100 7.77 12.54 3.41
CA VAL A 100 6.85 11.83 2.51
C VAL A 100 6.12 12.87 1.67
N ILE A 101 6.15 12.70 0.35
CA ILE A 101 5.46 13.53 -0.65
C ILE A 101 4.36 12.67 -1.29
N GLY A 102 3.13 13.14 -1.25
CA GLY A 102 2.01 12.48 -1.92
C GLY A 102 1.72 13.09 -3.28
N ILE A 103 1.22 12.29 -4.23
CA ILE A 103 0.78 12.75 -5.54
C ILE A 103 -0.59 12.15 -5.84
N ASP A 104 -1.57 12.99 -6.16
CA ASP A 104 -2.88 12.54 -6.66
C ASP A 104 -3.56 13.63 -7.49
N THR A 105 -4.42 13.23 -8.43
CA THR A 105 -5.25 14.14 -9.21
C THR A 105 -6.49 14.63 -8.46
N ASN A 106 -6.88 13.92 -7.40
CA ASN A 106 -8.06 14.22 -6.58
C ASN A 106 -7.69 15.12 -5.39
N ASP A 107 -8.16 16.35 -5.41
CA ASP A 107 -7.89 17.33 -4.34
C ASP A 107 -8.37 16.88 -2.96
N ALA A 108 -9.48 16.14 -2.86
CA ALA A 108 -9.97 15.67 -1.58
C ALA A 108 -9.00 14.65 -0.95
N LEU A 109 -8.42 13.76 -1.75
CA LEU A 109 -7.40 12.81 -1.29
C LEU A 109 -6.10 13.54 -0.92
N CYS A 110 -5.72 14.56 -1.69
CA CYS A 110 -4.59 15.43 -1.37
C CYS A 110 -4.74 16.08 0.02
N GLU A 111 -5.92 16.62 0.32
CA GLU A 111 -6.18 17.23 1.63
C GLU A 111 -6.17 16.22 2.78
N ILE A 112 -6.63 14.99 2.55
CA ILE A 112 -6.54 13.92 3.55
C ILE A 112 -5.08 13.56 3.82
N ALA A 113 -4.26 13.39 2.78
CA ALA A 113 -2.84 13.06 2.92
C ALA A 113 -2.07 14.14 3.69
N LYS A 114 -2.36 15.44 3.45
CA LYS A 114 -1.80 16.54 4.24
C LYS A 114 -2.17 16.45 5.72
N LYS A 115 -3.45 16.19 6.02
CA LYS A 115 -3.92 16.01 7.40
C LYS A 115 -3.27 14.82 8.11
N LEU A 116 -2.90 13.79 7.35
CA LEU A 116 -2.18 12.62 7.86
C LEU A 116 -0.68 12.85 8.02
N GLY A 117 -0.15 14.00 7.59
CA GLY A 117 1.24 14.40 7.85
C GLY A 117 2.17 14.36 6.64
N ALA A 118 1.65 14.18 5.42
CA ALA A 118 2.50 14.34 4.23
C ALA A 118 3.15 15.73 4.21
N ALA A 119 4.47 15.78 4.01
CA ALA A 119 5.23 17.03 4.01
C ALA A 119 4.79 17.96 2.87
N GLU A 120 4.51 17.37 1.71
CA GLU A 120 3.93 18.04 0.54
C GLU A 120 2.96 17.08 -0.15
N VAL A 121 1.97 17.65 -0.84
CA VAL A 121 1.05 16.88 -1.70
C VAL A 121 0.84 17.64 -2.99
N LEU A 122 1.12 16.97 -4.11
CA LEU A 122 1.19 17.57 -5.44
C LEU A 122 0.05 17.05 -6.31
N ASN A 123 -0.59 17.93 -7.06
CA ASN A 123 -1.62 17.55 -8.02
C ASN A 123 -1.09 17.75 -9.45
N PRO A 124 -0.84 16.69 -10.22
CA PRO A 124 -0.29 16.77 -11.58
C PRO A 124 -1.19 17.50 -12.58
N MET A 125 -2.47 17.71 -12.24
CA MET A 125 -3.38 18.54 -13.06
C MET A 125 -3.16 20.03 -12.86
N LYS A 126 -2.39 20.43 -11.82
CA LYS A 126 -2.18 21.85 -11.44
C LYS A 126 -0.73 22.30 -11.55
N GLU A 127 0.21 21.35 -11.49
CA GLU A 127 1.63 21.68 -11.46
C GLU A 127 2.49 20.58 -12.11
N TYR A 128 3.72 20.94 -12.50
CA TYR A 128 4.69 19.98 -13.05
C TYR A 128 5.43 19.26 -11.90
N VAL A 129 4.93 18.09 -11.54
CA VAL A 129 5.31 17.33 -10.34
C VAL A 129 6.81 17.08 -10.27
N THR A 130 7.44 16.60 -11.36
CA THR A 130 8.89 16.30 -11.38
C THR A 130 9.71 17.54 -11.01
N LYS A 131 9.40 18.69 -11.60
CA LYS A 131 10.08 19.95 -11.30
C LYS A 131 9.92 20.30 -9.82
N ARG A 132 8.69 20.17 -9.31
CA ARG A 132 8.40 20.49 -7.90
C ARG A 132 9.15 19.59 -6.94
N ILE A 133 9.24 18.28 -7.22
CA ILE A 133 10.05 17.35 -6.41
C ILE A 133 11.52 17.75 -6.42
N MET A 134 12.08 18.07 -7.59
CA MET A 134 13.47 18.53 -7.68
C MET A 134 13.72 19.82 -6.88
N GLU A 135 12.80 20.78 -6.90
CA GLU A 135 12.88 21.99 -6.07
C GLU A 135 12.86 21.67 -4.56
N LEU A 136 11.99 20.75 -4.14
CA LEU A 136 11.84 20.34 -2.73
C LEU A 136 13.04 19.55 -2.20
N THR A 137 13.87 19.03 -3.09
CA THR A 137 14.98 18.12 -2.78
C THR A 137 16.35 18.66 -3.21
N ASP A 138 16.44 19.96 -3.50
CA ASP A 138 17.69 20.62 -3.92
C ASP A 138 18.32 19.98 -5.16
N GLY A 139 17.49 19.46 -6.07
CA GLY A 139 17.90 18.83 -7.32
C GLY A 139 18.26 17.34 -7.20
N VAL A 140 18.11 16.72 -6.02
CA VAL A 140 18.45 15.31 -5.80
C VAL A 140 17.35 14.36 -6.28
N GLY A 141 16.09 14.71 -6.06
CA GLY A 141 14.94 13.84 -6.32
C GLY A 141 14.53 13.04 -5.07
N CYS A 142 14.05 11.81 -5.26
CA CYS A 142 13.65 10.94 -4.15
C CYS A 142 14.41 9.61 -4.19
N GLU A 143 14.71 9.07 -3.03
CA GLU A 143 15.32 7.76 -2.87
C GLU A 143 14.31 6.65 -3.14
N ILE A 144 13.04 6.88 -2.83
CA ILE A 144 11.97 5.88 -2.96
C ILE A 144 10.77 6.48 -3.67
N TYR A 145 10.37 5.84 -4.76
CA TYR A 145 9.13 6.13 -5.46
C TYR A 145 8.21 4.91 -5.42
N MET A 146 6.99 5.11 -4.91
CA MET A 146 5.97 4.07 -4.78
C MET A 146 4.79 4.41 -5.69
N GLU A 147 4.49 3.54 -6.64
CA GLU A 147 3.38 3.68 -7.57
C GLU A 147 2.15 2.94 -7.04
N ALA A 148 1.04 3.64 -6.89
CA ALA A 148 -0.24 3.12 -6.41
C ALA A 148 -1.46 3.65 -7.19
N THR A 149 -1.24 4.24 -8.38
CA THR A 149 -2.35 4.76 -9.21
C THR A 149 -3.01 3.66 -10.03
N GLY A 150 -2.26 2.61 -10.38
CA GLY A 150 -2.67 1.60 -11.36
C GLY A 150 -2.76 2.15 -12.79
N ASN A 151 -2.25 3.36 -13.05
CA ASN A 151 -2.24 3.97 -14.37
C ASN A 151 -0.83 3.90 -14.98
N PRO A 152 -0.62 3.18 -16.11
CA PRO A 152 0.71 3.07 -16.73
C PRO A 152 1.35 4.40 -17.13
N ALA A 153 0.56 5.45 -17.30
CA ALA A 153 1.06 6.78 -17.67
C ALA A 153 1.64 7.56 -16.46
N SER A 154 1.49 7.06 -15.24
CA SER A 154 1.99 7.70 -14.02
C SER A 154 3.30 7.11 -13.49
N ALA A 155 3.77 6.04 -14.11
CA ALA A 155 5.00 5.34 -13.75
C ALA A 155 6.26 5.94 -14.39
#